data_15416a9fb00247c77a059847aa1deb99
#
_entry.id   15416a9fb00247c77a059847aa1deb99
#
_cell.length_a   1.000
_cell.length_b   1.000
_cell.length_c   1.000
_cell.angle_alpha   90.00
_cell.angle_beta   90.00
_cell.angle_gamma   90.00
#
_symmetry.space_group_name_H-M   'P 1'
#
loop_
_entity.id
_entity.type
_entity.pdbx_description
1 polymer ?
#
loop_
_entity_poly.entity_id
_entity_poly.type
_entity_poly.pdbx_seq_one_letter_code
_entity_poly.pdbx_strand_id
1 'polypeptide(L)'
;MKILNKRLDIGILCLVPRHSAATIQDHLWALTTMSRHYSHKFNLLDVSMPCDAINKLDVLVVHYSITLKDEEPLRPNLRNCIKEFPGVKVVFIQDEYRFIDATVDALAELGIDLLFTCVPVPEIEKVYPVAKLPNLRKINVLTGYVSPDILGRPVKPFADRPIDVGYRGRKVPEWLGRLGWEKYYISERFAQDAPRYGLNVDIKCGGEYPICGKAWTQFVGNCKAVLGAESGASIVDFTGEIQAKTDSCKLERPEASFDELQALFFAEEERKASLNQISPRCFEAAALRTLMILYEGEYSGILKSWRHYVPLKKDHSNMDEVVDVLRDPARAEAILQVTYDEIATNPAYSFQALTDLFDSEVSRAAMKKCAVANKKWQRANYELIFDRFELWLICIKARALASIIGALSEISGAIRDKLTEKKGTISHLLQFIERYPKSIVTNLVSILFNPMVLTVVWRSGNRRLRNDIYYINDILFNTCLYRSIGWLLARFFPLLPKAVSGARRNSRSVIFLHNSYYHFYFLARELRRRG
;
A
#
# COMPACT_ATOMS: atom_id res chain seq x y z
N MET A 1 19.26 -6.83 -12.00
CA MET A 1 18.42 -7.55 -12.99
C MET A 1 17.61 -8.74 -12.45
N LYS A 2 17.99 -9.45 -11.36
CA LYS A 2 17.21 -10.60 -10.81
C LYS A 2 15.91 -10.25 -10.08
N ILE A 3 15.66 -8.98 -9.72
CA ILE A 3 14.45 -8.55 -8.96
C ILE A 3 13.27 -8.25 -9.90
N LEU A 4 13.51 -8.00 -11.19
CA LEU A 4 12.45 -7.66 -12.16
C LEU A 4 11.43 -8.80 -12.42
N ASN A 5 11.76 -10.04 -12.05
CA ASN A 5 10.89 -11.21 -12.28
C ASN A 5 10.37 -11.86 -11.00
N LYS A 6 10.57 -11.26 -9.82
CA LYS A 6 9.98 -11.81 -8.57
C LYS A 6 8.49 -11.51 -8.56
N ARG A 7 7.67 -12.54 -8.41
CA ARG A 7 6.26 -12.38 -8.05
C ARG A 7 6.17 -11.91 -6.61
N LEU A 8 5.36 -10.89 -6.36
CA LEU A 8 5.13 -10.32 -5.04
C LEU A 8 3.90 -10.98 -4.41
N ASP A 9 3.90 -11.09 -3.08
CA ASP A 9 2.74 -11.50 -2.30
C ASP A 9 1.93 -10.26 -1.91
N ILE A 10 0.71 -10.13 -2.45
CA ILE A 10 -0.16 -8.96 -2.33
C ILE A 10 -1.40 -9.31 -1.52
N GLY A 11 -1.67 -8.58 -0.45
CA GLY A 11 -2.93 -8.64 0.29
C GLY A 11 -3.83 -7.46 -0.07
N ILE A 12 -5.08 -7.74 -0.45
CA ILE A 12 -6.09 -6.73 -0.80
C ILE A 12 -7.17 -6.72 0.27
N LEU A 13 -7.16 -5.68 1.11
CA LEU A 13 -8.22 -5.42 2.09
C LEU A 13 -9.41 -4.80 1.38
N CYS A 14 -10.60 -5.36 1.57
CA CYS A 14 -11.84 -4.83 1.01
C CYS A 14 -13.02 -5.02 1.98
N LEU A 15 -14.09 -4.26 1.74
CA LEU A 15 -15.36 -4.37 2.47
C LEU A 15 -16.47 -4.51 1.42
N VAL A 16 -16.82 -5.75 1.09
CA VAL A 16 -17.71 -6.04 -0.05
C VAL A 16 -18.85 -6.94 0.38
N PRO A 17 -20.06 -6.39 0.57
CA PRO A 17 -21.27 -7.18 0.76
C PRO A 17 -21.55 -8.12 -0.41
N ARG A 18 -22.28 -9.21 -0.16
CA ARG A 18 -22.63 -10.23 -1.18
C ARG A 18 -23.35 -9.66 -2.40
N HIS A 19 -24.11 -8.58 -2.23
CA HIS A 19 -24.90 -7.92 -3.29
C HIS A 19 -24.31 -6.56 -3.70
N SER A 20 -22.99 -6.44 -3.72
CA SER A 20 -22.32 -5.22 -4.18
C SER A 20 -22.43 -5.04 -5.71
N ALA A 21 -22.17 -3.81 -6.17
CA ALA A 21 -22.15 -3.48 -7.58
C ALA A 21 -21.16 -4.36 -8.38
N ALA A 22 -21.50 -4.72 -9.61
CA ALA A 22 -20.65 -5.55 -10.48
C ALA A 22 -19.26 -4.91 -10.68
N THR A 23 -19.20 -3.60 -10.83
CA THR A 23 -17.95 -2.86 -10.99
C THR A 23 -16.95 -3.05 -9.84
N ILE A 24 -17.42 -3.21 -8.60
CA ILE A 24 -16.58 -3.51 -7.43
C ILE A 24 -16.04 -4.95 -7.53
N GLN A 25 -16.91 -5.89 -7.91
CA GLN A 25 -16.53 -7.30 -8.06
C GLN A 25 -15.52 -7.48 -9.21
N ASP A 26 -15.76 -6.83 -10.35
CA ASP A 26 -14.89 -6.89 -11.53
C ASP A 26 -13.50 -6.28 -11.22
N HIS A 27 -13.47 -5.17 -10.48
CA HIS A 27 -12.21 -4.56 -10.08
C HIS A 27 -11.38 -5.47 -9.17
N LEU A 28 -12.00 -6.07 -8.16
CA LEU A 28 -11.34 -7.03 -7.27
C LEU A 28 -10.92 -8.29 -8.01
N TRP A 29 -11.78 -8.80 -8.88
CA TRP A 29 -11.47 -9.96 -9.73
C TRP A 29 -10.25 -9.68 -10.62
N ALA A 30 -10.19 -8.51 -11.25
CA ALA A 30 -9.05 -8.14 -12.07
C ALA A 30 -7.75 -8.13 -11.25
N LEU A 31 -7.72 -7.46 -10.11
CA LEU A 31 -6.54 -7.38 -9.25
C LEU A 31 -6.11 -8.75 -8.68
N THR A 32 -7.06 -9.68 -8.48
CA THR A 32 -6.74 -10.99 -7.90
C THR A 32 -6.44 -12.07 -8.92
N THR A 33 -7.00 -11.96 -10.14
CA THR A 33 -6.94 -13.04 -11.14
C THR A 33 -6.04 -12.69 -12.32
N MET A 34 -6.01 -11.40 -12.73
CA MET A 34 -5.25 -10.97 -13.91
C MET A 34 -3.84 -10.47 -13.55
N SER A 35 -3.59 -10.16 -12.27
CA SER A 35 -2.25 -9.74 -11.81
C SER A 35 -1.23 -10.86 -12.04
N ARG A 36 -0.03 -10.48 -12.48
CA ARG A 36 1.13 -11.38 -12.55
C ARG A 36 1.69 -11.76 -11.18
N HIS A 37 1.26 -11.07 -10.12
CA HIS A 37 1.67 -11.30 -8.73
C HIS A 37 0.73 -12.30 -8.03
N TYR A 38 1.06 -12.72 -6.83
CA TYR A 38 0.20 -13.54 -5.99
C TYR A 38 -0.70 -12.63 -5.17
N SER A 39 -1.95 -12.44 -5.61
CA SER A 39 -2.89 -11.53 -4.97
C SER A 39 -3.97 -12.27 -4.19
N HIS A 40 -4.18 -11.88 -2.93
CA HIS A 40 -5.12 -12.48 -2.00
C HIS A 40 -6.13 -11.45 -1.52
N LYS A 41 -7.42 -11.76 -1.66
CA LYS A 41 -8.52 -10.90 -1.20
C LYS A 41 -8.85 -11.22 0.26
N PHE A 42 -8.89 -10.19 1.11
CA PHE A 42 -9.32 -10.24 2.49
C PHE A 42 -10.54 -9.33 2.67
N ASN A 43 -11.73 -9.93 2.67
CA ASN A 43 -12.96 -9.19 2.92
C ASN A 43 -13.16 -9.03 4.43
N LEU A 44 -13.13 -7.81 4.93
CA LEU A 44 -13.22 -7.50 6.36
C LEU A 44 -14.61 -7.81 6.96
N LEU A 45 -15.61 -8.13 6.13
CA LEU A 45 -16.88 -8.68 6.61
C LEU A 45 -16.78 -10.15 7.04
N ASP A 46 -15.86 -10.90 6.44
CA ASP A 46 -15.78 -12.35 6.62
C ASP A 46 -14.63 -12.76 7.54
N VAL A 47 -13.59 -11.94 7.66
CA VAL A 47 -12.34 -12.29 8.35
C VAL A 47 -11.79 -11.12 9.17
N SER A 48 -11.50 -11.36 10.45
CA SER A 48 -10.57 -10.51 11.20
C SER A 48 -9.15 -10.85 10.78
N MET A 49 -8.45 -9.91 10.13
CA MET A 49 -7.08 -10.16 9.65
C MET A 49 -6.06 -9.96 10.76
N PRO A 50 -5.32 -11.00 11.17
CA PRO A 50 -4.26 -10.85 12.16
C PRO A 50 -3.06 -10.11 11.55
N CYS A 51 -2.46 -9.20 12.33
CA CYS A 51 -1.28 -8.43 11.91
C CYS A 51 -0.12 -9.32 11.44
N ASP A 52 0.04 -10.50 12.03
CA ASP A 52 1.06 -11.48 11.62
C ASP A 52 0.89 -11.99 10.18
N ALA A 53 -0.34 -12.00 9.67
CA ALA A 53 -0.59 -12.37 8.28
C ALA A 53 -0.21 -11.22 7.33
N ILE A 54 -0.49 -9.96 7.73
CA ILE A 54 -0.09 -8.76 6.98
C ILE A 54 1.42 -8.70 6.84
N ASN A 55 2.16 -8.96 7.92
CA ASN A 55 3.63 -8.85 7.94
C ASN A 55 4.36 -9.86 7.03
N LYS A 56 3.65 -10.85 6.47
CA LYS A 56 4.21 -11.81 5.50
C LYS A 56 4.09 -11.36 4.05
N LEU A 57 3.35 -10.30 3.79
CA LEU A 57 3.12 -9.78 2.45
C LEU A 57 4.28 -8.88 1.99
N ASP A 58 4.46 -8.76 0.67
CA ASP A 58 5.33 -7.75 0.05
C ASP A 58 4.57 -6.42 -0.15
N VAL A 59 3.25 -6.50 -0.40
CA VAL A 59 2.38 -5.36 -0.72
C VAL A 59 1.04 -5.49 0.02
N LEU A 60 0.58 -4.38 0.58
CA LEU A 60 -0.74 -4.28 1.18
C LEU A 60 -1.56 -3.22 0.44
N VAL A 61 -2.72 -3.63 -0.06
CA VAL A 61 -3.67 -2.79 -0.79
C VAL A 61 -4.90 -2.54 0.05
N VAL A 62 -5.31 -1.30 0.21
CA VAL A 62 -6.62 -0.91 0.72
C VAL A 62 -7.48 -0.52 -0.47
N HIS A 63 -8.52 -1.30 -0.71
CA HIS A 63 -9.44 -1.11 -1.83
C HIS A 63 -10.44 0.02 -1.54
N TYR A 64 -10.90 0.73 -2.57
CA TYR A 64 -11.84 1.86 -2.44
C TYR A 64 -13.20 1.52 -1.80
N SER A 65 -13.52 0.25 -1.59
CA SER A 65 -14.66 -0.17 -0.77
C SER A 65 -14.48 0.10 0.73
N ILE A 66 -13.29 0.53 1.14
CA ILE A 66 -12.94 0.91 2.50
C ILE A 66 -12.68 2.42 2.54
N THR A 67 -13.39 3.12 3.40
CA THR A 67 -13.20 4.55 3.64
C THR A 67 -12.10 4.76 4.67
N LEU A 68 -11.03 5.48 4.31
CA LEU A 68 -9.84 5.65 5.17
C LEU A 68 -10.09 6.55 6.39
N LYS A 69 -11.01 7.52 6.27
CA LYS A 69 -11.32 8.49 7.31
C LYS A 69 -12.15 7.92 8.46
N ASP A 70 -12.88 6.84 8.22
CA ASP A 70 -13.78 6.25 9.20
C ASP A 70 -13.05 5.21 10.06
N GLU A 71 -13.35 5.16 11.36
CA GLU A 71 -12.76 4.18 12.28
C GLU A 71 -13.21 2.74 11.97
N GLU A 72 -14.42 2.58 11.46
CA GLU A 72 -14.91 1.32 10.91
C GLU A 72 -14.84 1.37 9.37
N PRO A 73 -14.32 0.36 8.68
CA PRO A 73 -13.86 -0.95 9.18
C PRO A 73 -12.38 -1.00 9.59
N LEU A 74 -11.64 0.11 9.48
CA LEU A 74 -10.22 0.18 9.85
C LEU A 74 -10.08 0.47 11.35
N ARG A 75 -10.45 -0.52 12.20
CA ARG A 75 -10.28 -0.43 13.66
C ARG A 75 -8.86 -0.09 14.06
N PRO A 76 -8.62 0.53 15.22
CA PRO A 76 -7.29 1.01 15.64
C PRO A 76 -6.18 -0.04 15.51
N ASN A 77 -6.45 -1.29 15.87
CA ASN A 77 -5.46 -2.37 15.75
C ASN A 77 -5.05 -2.63 14.29
N LEU A 78 -6.02 -2.71 13.35
CA LEU A 78 -5.73 -2.92 11.94
C LEU A 78 -5.05 -1.69 11.33
N ARG A 79 -5.48 -0.50 11.74
CA ARG A 79 -4.87 0.77 11.33
C ARG A 79 -3.41 0.85 11.74
N ASN A 80 -3.07 0.45 12.98
CA ASN A 80 -1.69 0.34 13.44
C ASN A 80 -0.88 -0.71 12.65
N CYS A 81 -1.46 -1.87 12.34
CA CYS A 81 -0.80 -2.87 11.52
C CYS A 81 -0.48 -2.35 10.11
N ILE A 82 -1.40 -1.60 9.49
CA ILE A 82 -1.17 -0.95 8.20
C ILE A 82 -0.05 0.10 8.32
N LYS A 83 -0.08 0.91 9.37
CA LYS A 83 0.92 1.96 9.62
C LYS A 83 2.32 1.38 9.76
N GLU A 84 2.48 0.31 10.53
CA GLU A 84 3.76 -0.36 10.81
C GLU A 84 4.21 -1.32 9.70
N PHE A 85 3.35 -1.62 8.73
CA PHE A 85 3.68 -2.54 7.65
C PHE A 85 4.91 -2.05 6.86
N PRO A 86 5.98 -2.86 6.76
CA PRO A 86 7.24 -2.44 6.13
C PRO A 86 7.21 -2.51 4.60
N GLY A 87 6.29 -3.29 4.02
CA GLY A 87 6.13 -3.47 2.57
C GLY A 87 5.51 -2.25 1.88
N VAL A 88 5.15 -2.42 0.61
CA VAL A 88 4.51 -1.35 -0.17
C VAL A 88 3.05 -1.19 0.24
N LYS A 89 2.66 0.02 0.58
CA LYS A 89 1.29 0.39 0.96
C LYS A 89 0.59 1.09 -0.20
N VAL A 90 -0.52 0.52 -0.65
CA VAL A 90 -1.29 0.98 -1.81
C VAL A 90 -2.72 1.27 -1.39
N VAL A 91 -3.28 2.35 -1.91
CA VAL A 91 -4.69 2.69 -1.72
C VAL A 91 -5.33 2.96 -3.08
N PHE A 92 -6.55 2.45 -3.29
CA PHE A 92 -7.45 2.88 -4.35
C PHE A 92 -8.55 3.75 -3.73
N ILE A 93 -8.88 4.88 -4.36
CA ILE A 93 -10.00 5.74 -3.96
C ILE A 93 -10.81 6.10 -5.22
N GLN A 94 -12.15 6.17 -5.10
CA GLN A 94 -13.05 6.58 -6.19
C GLN A 94 -13.92 7.79 -5.84
N ASP A 95 -14.60 7.79 -4.72
CA ASP A 95 -15.56 8.85 -4.36
C ASP A 95 -14.85 10.02 -3.62
N GLU A 96 -14.08 10.81 -4.36
CA GLU A 96 -13.10 11.78 -3.87
C GLU A 96 -13.64 13.21 -3.84
N TYR A 97 -14.84 13.42 -3.33
CA TYR A 97 -15.51 14.72 -3.36
C TYR A 97 -15.95 15.24 -1.98
N ARG A 98 -15.69 14.51 -0.89
CA ARG A 98 -16.03 14.94 0.47
C ARG A 98 -15.04 14.47 1.53
N PHE A 99 -14.89 15.24 2.61
CA PHE A 99 -13.96 14.94 3.71
C PHE A 99 -12.53 14.69 3.23
N ILE A 100 -12.10 15.50 2.26
CA ILE A 100 -10.79 15.32 1.62
C ILE A 100 -9.67 15.54 2.61
N ASP A 101 -9.77 16.55 3.51
CA ASP A 101 -8.74 16.80 4.51
C ASP A 101 -8.53 15.58 5.41
N ALA A 102 -9.60 14.96 5.92
CA ALA A 102 -9.51 13.74 6.72
C ALA A 102 -8.91 12.55 5.94
N THR A 103 -9.21 12.47 4.64
CA THR A 103 -8.63 11.44 3.76
C THR A 103 -7.13 11.68 3.54
N VAL A 104 -6.73 12.92 3.30
CA VAL A 104 -5.31 13.32 3.15
C VAL A 104 -4.53 13.05 4.43
N ASP A 105 -5.10 13.39 5.60
CA ASP A 105 -4.48 13.13 6.90
C ASP A 105 -4.33 11.63 7.15
N ALA A 106 -5.33 10.83 6.78
CA ALA A 106 -5.26 9.37 6.88
C ALA A 106 -4.19 8.77 5.95
N LEU A 107 -4.06 9.26 4.71
CA LEU A 107 -3.00 8.85 3.79
C LEU A 107 -1.61 9.14 4.33
N ALA A 108 -1.42 10.32 4.94
CA ALA A 108 -0.17 10.74 5.57
C ALA A 108 0.14 9.89 6.81
N GLU A 109 -0.84 9.72 7.71
CA GLU A 109 -0.71 8.93 8.94
C GLU A 109 -0.33 7.49 8.66
N LEU A 110 -1.01 6.84 7.71
CA LEU A 110 -0.74 5.45 7.32
C LEU A 110 0.56 5.31 6.52
N GLY A 111 1.12 6.41 6.04
CA GLY A 111 2.34 6.42 5.25
C GLY A 111 2.19 5.65 3.93
N ILE A 112 1.13 5.95 3.17
CA ILE A 112 0.82 5.30 1.89
C ILE A 112 1.90 5.63 0.85
N ASP A 113 2.32 4.64 0.08
CA ASP A 113 3.33 4.79 -0.98
C ASP A 113 2.70 5.11 -2.34
N LEU A 114 1.59 4.44 -2.67
CA LEU A 114 0.91 4.58 -3.96
C LEU A 114 -0.59 4.86 -3.74
N LEU A 115 -1.09 5.88 -4.39
CA LEU A 115 -2.52 6.20 -4.49
C LEU A 115 -2.97 6.05 -5.94
N PHE A 116 -3.91 5.13 -6.17
CA PHE A 116 -4.67 5.07 -7.41
C PHE A 116 -5.97 5.86 -7.23
N THR A 117 -6.10 6.94 -7.98
CA THR A 117 -7.16 7.93 -7.83
C THR A 117 -7.91 8.13 -9.14
N CYS A 118 -9.22 8.35 -9.06
CA CYS A 118 -10.02 8.74 -10.22
C CYS A 118 -10.04 10.26 -10.45
N VAL A 119 -9.45 11.07 -9.58
CA VAL A 119 -9.33 12.52 -9.77
C VAL A 119 -8.63 12.83 -11.08
N PRO A 120 -9.20 13.67 -11.95
CA PRO A 120 -8.56 14.08 -13.20
C PRO A 120 -7.16 14.66 -12.96
N VAL A 121 -6.21 14.33 -13.85
CA VAL A 121 -4.80 14.69 -13.68
C VAL A 121 -4.57 16.17 -13.32
N PRO A 122 -5.24 17.16 -13.93
CA PRO A 122 -5.06 18.58 -13.58
C PRO A 122 -5.52 18.94 -12.16
N GLU A 123 -6.40 18.12 -11.57
CA GLU A 123 -7.01 18.39 -10.27
C GLU A 123 -6.32 17.64 -9.12
N ILE A 124 -5.44 16.69 -9.42
CA ILE A 124 -4.79 15.82 -8.41
C ILE A 124 -4.09 16.64 -7.33
N GLU A 125 -3.36 17.68 -7.69
CA GLU A 125 -2.62 18.49 -6.72
C GLU A 125 -3.52 19.41 -5.86
N LYS A 126 -4.74 19.72 -6.32
CA LYS A 126 -5.71 20.44 -5.52
C LYS A 126 -6.33 19.53 -4.45
N VAL A 127 -6.59 18.26 -4.79
CA VAL A 127 -7.21 17.27 -3.91
C VAL A 127 -6.17 16.62 -2.99
N TYR A 128 -5.00 16.28 -3.51
CA TYR A 128 -3.92 15.58 -2.83
C TYR A 128 -2.61 16.38 -2.92
N PRO A 129 -2.45 17.48 -2.18
CA PRO A 129 -1.30 18.37 -2.33
C PRO A 129 0.01 17.70 -1.92
N VAL A 130 1.05 17.87 -2.73
CA VAL A 130 2.40 17.34 -2.45
C VAL A 130 2.97 17.87 -1.13
N ALA A 131 2.57 19.07 -0.71
CA ALA A 131 3.00 19.65 0.57
C ALA A 131 2.57 18.82 1.79
N LYS A 132 1.38 18.20 1.75
CA LYS A 132 0.90 17.28 2.79
C LYS A 132 1.36 15.82 2.55
N LEU A 133 1.61 15.43 1.30
CA LEU A 133 1.87 14.06 0.87
C LEU A 133 3.15 13.96 0.00
N PRO A 134 4.33 14.35 0.52
CA PRO A 134 5.55 14.51 -0.30
C PRO A 134 6.11 13.18 -0.83
N ASN A 135 5.79 12.06 -0.20
CA ASN A 135 6.30 10.74 -0.58
C ASN A 135 5.26 9.89 -1.34
N LEU A 136 4.02 10.37 -1.44
CA LEU A 136 2.92 9.66 -2.09
C LEU A 136 3.04 9.78 -3.62
N ARG A 137 3.11 8.64 -4.31
CA ARG A 137 2.96 8.59 -5.76
C ARG A 137 1.48 8.46 -6.11
N LYS A 138 0.95 9.43 -6.82
CA LYS A 138 -0.43 9.53 -7.28
C LYS A 138 -0.52 9.02 -8.71
N ILE A 139 -1.43 8.11 -8.98
CA ILE A 139 -1.64 7.46 -10.28
C ILE A 139 -3.12 7.61 -10.65
N ASN A 140 -3.38 8.32 -11.76
CA ASN A 140 -4.75 8.45 -12.26
C ASN A 140 -5.21 7.15 -12.91
N VAL A 141 -6.43 6.72 -12.58
CA VAL A 141 -7.11 5.55 -13.15
C VAL A 141 -8.55 5.92 -13.52
N LEU A 142 -9.17 5.08 -14.35
CA LEU A 142 -10.57 5.28 -14.74
C LEU A 142 -11.51 4.78 -13.63
N THR A 143 -12.73 5.30 -13.63
CA THR A 143 -13.81 4.88 -12.71
C THR A 143 -14.32 3.48 -13.01
N GLY A 144 -14.02 2.93 -14.18
CA GLY A 144 -14.38 1.59 -14.62
C GLY A 144 -13.69 1.23 -15.94
N TYR A 145 -13.84 -0.02 -16.32
CA TYR A 145 -13.22 -0.61 -17.50
C TYR A 145 -14.19 -1.55 -18.18
N VAL A 146 -13.90 -1.94 -19.42
CA VAL A 146 -14.70 -2.93 -20.14
C VAL A 146 -14.54 -4.29 -19.50
N SER A 147 -15.66 -4.84 -19.01
CA SER A 147 -15.67 -6.18 -18.41
C SER A 147 -15.61 -7.26 -19.51
N PRO A 148 -14.68 -8.23 -19.44
CA PRO A 148 -14.61 -9.33 -20.39
C PRO A 148 -15.88 -10.18 -20.40
N ASP A 149 -16.62 -10.20 -19.28
CA ASP A 149 -17.90 -10.90 -19.16
C ASP A 149 -19.01 -10.33 -20.05
N ILE A 150 -18.91 -9.07 -20.46
CA ILE A 150 -19.92 -8.39 -21.27
C ILE A 150 -19.47 -8.31 -22.73
N LEU A 151 -18.16 -8.18 -22.95
CA LEU A 151 -17.58 -8.06 -24.26
C LEU A 151 -17.88 -9.31 -25.11
N GLY A 152 -18.40 -9.12 -26.34
CA GLY A 152 -18.73 -10.21 -27.25
C GLY A 152 -20.02 -10.98 -26.93
N ARG A 153 -20.79 -10.58 -25.91
CA ARG A 153 -22.12 -11.16 -25.69
C ARG A 153 -23.03 -10.89 -26.88
N PRO A 154 -23.86 -11.87 -27.26
CA PRO A 154 -24.91 -11.65 -28.26
C PRO A 154 -25.85 -10.54 -27.78
N VAL A 155 -26.09 -9.56 -28.64
CA VAL A 155 -27.03 -8.46 -28.40
C VAL A 155 -28.10 -8.44 -29.48
N LYS A 156 -29.30 -7.95 -29.15
CA LYS A 156 -30.34 -7.73 -30.12
C LYS A 156 -29.91 -6.68 -31.14
N PRO A 157 -30.26 -6.83 -32.44
CA PRO A 157 -30.15 -5.75 -33.41
C PRO A 157 -30.80 -4.46 -32.89
N PHE A 158 -30.29 -3.31 -33.26
CA PHE A 158 -30.81 -2.02 -32.79
C PHE A 158 -32.33 -1.88 -32.99
N ALA A 159 -32.82 -2.24 -34.19
CA ALA A 159 -34.23 -2.12 -34.53
C ALA A 159 -35.16 -3.02 -33.69
N ASP A 160 -34.68 -4.19 -33.21
CA ASP A 160 -35.45 -5.18 -32.47
C ASP A 160 -35.50 -4.91 -30.96
N ARG A 161 -34.87 -3.85 -30.49
CA ARG A 161 -34.87 -3.51 -29.07
C ARG A 161 -36.17 -2.83 -28.66
N PRO A 162 -36.85 -3.36 -27.62
CA PRO A 162 -38.20 -2.91 -27.27
C PRO A 162 -38.25 -1.53 -26.58
N ILE A 163 -37.15 -1.05 -26.02
CA ILE A 163 -37.08 0.21 -25.29
C ILE A 163 -36.27 1.20 -26.12
N ASP A 164 -36.88 2.33 -26.48
CA ASP A 164 -36.16 3.35 -27.26
C ASP A 164 -35.06 3.98 -26.40
N VAL A 165 -35.40 4.44 -25.16
CA VAL A 165 -34.44 5.04 -24.24
C VAL A 165 -34.63 4.54 -22.83
N GLY A 166 -33.55 3.99 -22.28
CA GLY A 166 -33.52 3.50 -20.91
C GLY A 166 -32.64 4.35 -19.99
N TYR A 167 -33.01 4.40 -18.70
CA TYR A 167 -32.18 4.96 -17.66
C TYR A 167 -32.46 4.34 -16.30
N ARG A 168 -31.42 4.14 -15.53
CA ARG A 168 -31.48 3.78 -14.12
C ARG A 168 -30.48 4.65 -13.37
N GLY A 169 -30.93 5.39 -12.38
CA GLY A 169 -30.08 6.25 -11.57
C GLY A 169 -30.54 6.35 -10.13
N ARG A 170 -29.70 6.88 -9.28
CA ARG A 170 -30.07 7.35 -7.95
C ARG A 170 -30.13 8.87 -7.96
N LYS A 171 -31.09 9.45 -7.24
CA LYS A 171 -31.02 10.86 -6.94
C LYS A 171 -29.83 11.05 -5.99
N VAL A 172 -28.81 11.73 -6.45
CA VAL A 172 -27.64 12.03 -5.64
C VAL A 172 -27.86 13.32 -4.86
N PRO A 173 -27.16 13.50 -3.72
CA PRO A 173 -27.30 14.72 -2.93
C PRO A 173 -26.89 15.97 -3.70
N GLU A 174 -27.57 17.07 -3.44
CA GLU A 174 -27.37 18.35 -4.13
C GLU A 174 -25.98 18.95 -3.90
N TRP A 175 -25.38 18.69 -2.76
CA TRP A 175 -24.02 19.15 -2.43
C TRP A 175 -22.90 18.53 -3.31
N LEU A 176 -23.20 17.58 -4.18
CA LEU A 176 -22.29 17.15 -5.26
C LEU A 176 -22.19 18.18 -6.37
N GLY A 177 -22.97 19.25 -6.33
CA GLY A 177 -23.00 20.33 -7.28
C GLY A 177 -23.72 20.01 -8.60
N ARG A 178 -23.55 20.88 -9.57
CA ARG A 178 -24.24 20.83 -10.87
C ARG A 178 -24.04 19.50 -11.58
N LEU A 179 -22.81 18.97 -11.58
CA LEU A 179 -22.51 17.71 -12.23
C LEU A 179 -23.25 16.51 -11.62
N GLY A 180 -23.36 16.47 -10.29
CA GLY A 180 -24.18 15.49 -9.60
C GLY A 180 -25.67 15.62 -9.94
N TRP A 181 -26.18 16.86 -9.92
CA TRP A 181 -27.57 17.17 -10.24
C TRP A 181 -27.95 16.83 -11.69
N GLU A 182 -27.06 17.00 -12.65
CA GLU A 182 -27.28 16.64 -14.06
C GLU A 182 -27.64 15.16 -14.27
N LYS A 183 -27.15 14.26 -13.41
CA LYS A 183 -27.51 12.83 -13.46
C LYS A 183 -28.99 12.57 -13.15
N TYR A 184 -29.57 13.39 -12.30
CA TYR A 184 -31.00 13.36 -12.00
C TYR A 184 -31.77 14.10 -13.10
N TYR A 185 -31.36 15.33 -13.43
CA TYR A 185 -32.06 16.22 -14.32
C TYR A 185 -32.24 15.66 -15.73
N ILE A 186 -31.23 14.99 -16.30
CA ILE A 186 -31.35 14.38 -17.63
C ILE A 186 -32.49 13.35 -17.69
N SER A 187 -32.67 12.59 -16.62
CA SER A 187 -33.72 11.56 -16.58
C SER A 187 -35.12 12.16 -16.46
N GLU A 188 -35.29 13.15 -15.58
CA GLU A 188 -36.56 13.82 -15.37
C GLU A 188 -36.99 14.59 -16.63
N ARG A 189 -36.08 15.39 -17.17
CA ARG A 189 -36.38 16.22 -18.32
C ARG A 189 -36.64 15.38 -19.58
N PHE A 190 -35.83 14.35 -19.82
CA PHE A 190 -36.04 13.47 -20.97
C PHE A 190 -37.39 12.71 -20.88
N ALA A 191 -37.76 12.25 -19.68
CA ALA A 191 -39.04 11.59 -19.46
C ALA A 191 -40.25 12.52 -19.73
N GLN A 192 -40.11 13.85 -19.44
CA GLN A 192 -41.11 14.86 -19.74
C GLN A 192 -41.20 15.16 -21.26
N ASP A 193 -40.09 15.14 -21.97
CA ASP A 193 -40.04 15.46 -23.38
C ASP A 193 -40.42 14.26 -24.28
N ALA A 194 -40.09 13.03 -23.87
CA ALA A 194 -40.27 11.80 -24.64
C ALA A 194 -41.69 11.55 -25.23
N PRO A 195 -42.80 11.83 -24.50
CA PRO A 195 -44.16 11.64 -25.03
C PRO A 195 -44.47 12.49 -26.27
N ARG A 196 -43.85 13.68 -26.41
CA ARG A 196 -44.03 14.55 -27.58
C ARG A 196 -43.51 13.91 -28.86
N TYR A 197 -42.58 12.97 -28.73
CA TYR A 197 -41.92 12.27 -29.81
C TYR A 197 -42.43 10.82 -29.97
N GLY A 198 -43.36 10.38 -29.12
CA GLY A 198 -43.88 9.02 -29.13
C GLY A 198 -42.84 7.95 -28.81
N LEU A 199 -41.83 8.28 -28.00
CA LEU A 199 -40.76 7.36 -27.61
C LEU A 199 -41.22 6.41 -26.51
N ASN A 200 -40.91 5.12 -26.65
CA ASN A 200 -41.09 4.11 -25.62
C ASN A 200 -39.89 4.14 -24.65
N VAL A 201 -40.06 4.75 -23.46
CA VAL A 201 -38.98 4.95 -22.54
C VAL A 201 -39.16 4.15 -21.24
N ASP A 202 -38.08 3.62 -20.69
CA ASP A 202 -38.03 3.02 -19.33
C ASP A 202 -36.98 3.74 -18.49
N ILE A 203 -37.38 4.88 -17.96
CA ILE A 203 -36.55 5.81 -17.18
C ILE A 203 -36.98 5.75 -15.73
N LYS A 204 -36.01 5.43 -14.82
CA LYS A 204 -36.24 5.43 -13.37
C LYS A 204 -35.05 6.06 -12.67
N CYS A 205 -35.30 7.06 -11.85
CA CYS A 205 -34.32 7.70 -11.00
C CYS A 205 -34.82 7.68 -9.54
N GLY A 206 -34.01 7.13 -8.64
CA GLY A 206 -34.44 6.82 -7.27
C GLY A 206 -35.14 5.46 -7.18
N GLY A 207 -35.55 5.08 -5.95
CA GLY A 207 -36.25 3.83 -5.68
C GLY A 207 -35.40 2.80 -4.91
N GLU A 208 -36.09 1.84 -4.31
CA GLU A 208 -35.52 0.90 -3.32
C GLU A 208 -34.69 -0.23 -3.94
N TYR A 209 -34.83 -0.50 -5.24
CA TYR A 209 -34.22 -1.67 -5.88
C TYR A 209 -33.37 -1.29 -7.08
N PRO A 210 -32.06 -1.08 -6.90
CA PRO A 210 -31.16 -0.92 -8.05
C PRO A 210 -31.08 -2.22 -8.83
N ILE A 211 -31.18 -2.14 -10.15
CA ILE A 211 -30.92 -3.29 -11.02
C ILE A 211 -29.41 -3.53 -11.06
N CYS A 212 -28.97 -4.74 -10.72
CA CYS A 212 -27.55 -5.12 -10.66
C CYS A 212 -27.28 -6.41 -11.46
N GLY A 213 -26.00 -6.64 -11.79
CA GLY A 213 -25.52 -7.86 -12.40
C GLY A 213 -26.21 -8.19 -13.74
N LYS A 214 -26.69 -9.41 -13.91
CA LYS A 214 -27.33 -9.87 -15.17
C LYS A 214 -28.57 -9.07 -15.55
N ALA A 215 -29.37 -8.66 -14.57
CA ALA A 215 -30.57 -7.85 -14.84
C ALA A 215 -30.21 -6.47 -15.41
N TRP A 216 -29.09 -5.88 -14.95
CA TRP A 216 -28.59 -4.62 -15.49
C TRP A 216 -28.12 -4.78 -16.95
N THR A 217 -27.29 -5.78 -17.26
CA THR A 217 -26.81 -6.00 -18.64
C THR A 217 -27.95 -6.37 -19.60
N GLN A 218 -28.96 -7.11 -19.13
CA GLN A 218 -30.18 -7.39 -19.90
C GLN A 218 -31.00 -6.12 -20.17
N PHE A 219 -31.14 -5.25 -19.16
CA PHE A 219 -31.85 -3.98 -19.33
C PHE A 219 -31.15 -3.11 -20.38
N VAL A 220 -29.83 -2.88 -20.24
CA VAL A 220 -29.06 -2.09 -21.20
C VAL A 220 -29.13 -2.68 -22.60
N GLY A 221 -29.00 -4.01 -22.76
CA GLY A 221 -29.08 -4.69 -24.03
C GLY A 221 -30.48 -4.71 -24.69
N ASN A 222 -31.54 -4.39 -23.95
CA ASN A 222 -32.90 -4.20 -24.45
C ASN A 222 -33.24 -2.76 -24.82
N CYS A 223 -32.38 -1.80 -24.49
CA CYS A 223 -32.56 -0.39 -24.86
C CYS A 223 -31.84 -0.10 -26.19
N LYS A 224 -32.48 0.65 -27.10
CA LYS A 224 -31.81 1.23 -28.26
C LYS A 224 -30.74 2.23 -27.79
N ALA A 225 -31.11 3.06 -26.83
CA ALA A 225 -30.18 4.02 -26.20
C ALA A 225 -30.32 4.07 -24.69
N VAL A 226 -29.26 4.53 -24.01
CA VAL A 226 -29.25 4.86 -22.60
C VAL A 226 -28.86 6.30 -22.38
N LEU A 227 -29.48 6.96 -21.39
CA LEU A 227 -29.11 8.31 -20.98
C LEU A 227 -27.89 8.30 -20.07
N GLY A 228 -27.17 9.42 -20.05
CA GLY A 228 -26.10 9.64 -19.10
C GLY A 228 -25.55 11.06 -19.07
N ALA A 229 -24.81 11.31 -18.02
CA ALA A 229 -24.00 12.49 -17.82
C ALA A 229 -22.65 12.04 -17.27
N GLU A 230 -21.69 12.94 -17.18
CA GLU A 230 -20.41 12.63 -16.56
C GLU A 230 -20.55 12.18 -15.10
N SER A 231 -19.64 11.33 -14.66
CA SER A 231 -19.49 10.95 -13.24
C SER A 231 -18.65 12.00 -12.49
N GLY A 232 -18.57 11.82 -11.17
CA GLY A 232 -17.85 12.73 -10.29
C GLY A 232 -18.76 13.80 -9.68
N ALA A 233 -18.16 14.91 -9.29
CA ALA A 233 -18.80 16.07 -8.68
C ALA A 233 -18.16 17.36 -9.19
N SER A 234 -18.90 18.47 -9.22
CA SER A 234 -18.37 19.79 -9.51
C SER A 234 -17.97 20.56 -8.24
N ILE A 235 -18.16 19.95 -7.09
CA ILE A 235 -17.77 20.46 -5.79
C ILE A 235 -16.88 19.46 -5.09
N VAL A 236 -15.86 19.98 -4.41
CA VAL A 236 -15.00 19.21 -3.51
C VAL A 236 -15.19 19.76 -2.11
N ASP A 237 -15.87 19.00 -1.26
CA ASP A 237 -16.11 19.37 0.15
C ASP A 237 -14.93 18.86 1.00
N PHE A 238 -13.96 19.73 1.25
CA PHE A 238 -12.74 19.38 1.97
C PHE A 238 -13.00 19.00 3.42
N THR A 239 -13.92 19.70 4.09
CA THR A 239 -14.20 19.53 5.52
C THR A 239 -15.46 18.72 5.83
N GLY A 240 -16.40 18.63 4.88
CA GLY A 240 -17.76 18.10 5.08
C GLY A 240 -18.79 19.16 5.45
N GLU A 241 -18.39 20.45 5.52
CA GLU A 241 -19.30 21.53 5.90
C GLU A 241 -20.39 21.79 4.87
N ILE A 242 -20.06 21.70 3.57
CA ILE A 242 -21.05 21.94 2.49
C ILE A 242 -22.13 20.88 2.56
N GLN A 243 -21.74 19.62 2.75
CA GLN A 243 -22.69 18.53 2.99
C GLN A 243 -23.57 18.82 4.20
N ALA A 244 -22.95 19.11 5.35
CA ALA A 244 -23.69 19.31 6.60
C ALA A 244 -24.72 20.46 6.50
N LYS A 245 -24.33 21.59 5.92
CA LYS A 245 -25.23 22.76 5.73
C LYS A 245 -26.36 22.44 4.76
N THR A 246 -26.07 21.75 3.66
CA THR A 246 -27.07 21.39 2.64
C THR A 246 -28.07 20.39 3.20
N ASP A 247 -27.57 19.32 3.86
CA ASP A 247 -28.41 18.27 4.45
C ASP A 247 -29.33 18.84 5.56
N SER A 248 -28.82 19.75 6.42
CA SER A 248 -29.60 20.44 7.43
C SER A 248 -30.73 21.30 6.81
N CYS A 249 -30.38 22.06 5.77
CA CYS A 249 -31.38 22.87 5.06
C CYS A 249 -32.49 22.00 4.43
N LYS A 250 -32.11 20.84 3.87
CA LYS A 250 -33.09 19.89 3.29
C LYS A 250 -33.99 19.22 4.32
N LEU A 251 -33.50 19.02 5.55
CA LEU A 251 -34.34 18.54 6.66
C LEU A 251 -35.38 19.58 7.07
N GLU A 252 -35.00 20.85 7.09
CA GLU A 252 -35.90 21.95 7.45
C GLU A 252 -36.84 22.36 6.31
N ARG A 253 -36.35 22.32 5.07
CA ARG A 253 -37.04 22.70 3.84
C ARG A 253 -36.87 21.62 2.77
N PRO A 254 -37.61 20.51 2.82
CA PRO A 254 -37.48 19.39 1.87
C PRO A 254 -37.72 19.80 0.41
N GLU A 255 -38.51 20.85 0.17
CA GLU A 255 -38.85 21.40 -1.14
C GLU A 255 -37.80 22.34 -1.72
N ALA A 256 -36.78 22.74 -0.94
CA ALA A 256 -35.75 23.64 -1.44
C ALA A 256 -35.13 23.11 -2.75
N SER A 257 -35.13 23.95 -3.77
CA SER A 257 -34.63 23.58 -5.09
C SER A 257 -33.09 23.48 -5.11
N PHE A 258 -32.57 22.82 -6.13
CA PHE A 258 -31.12 22.76 -6.33
C PHE A 258 -30.50 24.17 -6.45
N ASP A 259 -31.14 25.05 -7.22
CA ASP A 259 -30.60 26.40 -7.48
C ASP A 259 -30.61 27.27 -6.20
N GLU A 260 -31.62 27.12 -5.32
CA GLU A 260 -31.63 27.77 -4.00
C GLU A 260 -30.49 27.27 -3.12
N LEU A 261 -30.29 25.96 -3.03
CA LEU A 261 -29.22 25.36 -2.23
C LEU A 261 -27.85 25.76 -2.77
N GLN A 262 -27.68 25.79 -4.09
CA GLN A 262 -26.46 26.25 -4.74
C GLN A 262 -26.16 27.70 -4.35
N ALA A 263 -27.14 28.59 -4.49
CA ALA A 263 -26.96 30.00 -4.18
C ALA A 263 -26.60 30.25 -2.70
N LEU A 264 -27.18 29.43 -1.78
CA LEU A 264 -26.96 29.59 -0.34
C LEU A 264 -25.63 29.02 0.15
N PHE A 265 -25.18 27.87 -0.39
CA PHE A 265 -24.13 27.10 0.27
C PHE A 265 -22.90 26.82 -0.58
N PHE A 266 -23.01 26.76 -1.91
CA PHE A 266 -21.89 26.26 -2.71
C PHE A 266 -21.69 26.89 -4.11
N ALA A 267 -22.33 28.00 -4.40
CA ALA A 267 -22.14 28.68 -5.70
C ALA A 267 -20.66 29.08 -5.95
N GLU A 268 -19.94 29.48 -4.90
CA GLU A 268 -18.53 29.87 -4.98
C GLU A 268 -17.59 28.65 -5.07
N GLU A 269 -18.06 27.47 -4.65
CA GLU A 269 -17.27 26.24 -4.68
C GLU A 269 -17.33 25.53 -6.05
N GLU A 270 -18.40 25.79 -6.83
CA GLU A 270 -18.70 25.20 -8.14
C GLU A 270 -17.54 25.44 -9.07
N ARG A 271 -16.55 25.49 -9.24
CA ARG A 271 -15.46 25.67 -10.20
C ARG A 271 -14.06 25.65 -9.58
N LYS A 272 -14.00 25.47 -8.26
CA LYS A 272 -12.69 25.41 -7.60
C LYS A 272 -11.92 24.14 -7.98
N ALA A 273 -12.64 23.05 -8.16
CA ALA A 273 -12.10 21.80 -8.72
C ALA A 273 -13.17 21.09 -9.54
N SER A 274 -12.77 20.47 -10.64
CA SER A 274 -13.66 19.74 -11.54
C SER A 274 -13.30 18.26 -11.53
N LEU A 275 -14.16 17.45 -10.92
CA LEU A 275 -13.96 16.01 -10.87
C LEU A 275 -14.75 15.26 -11.95
N ASN A 276 -14.88 15.88 -13.12
CA ASN A 276 -15.55 15.28 -14.26
C ASN A 276 -14.86 14.00 -14.72
N GLN A 277 -15.61 12.94 -14.81
CA GLN A 277 -15.08 11.60 -15.15
C GLN A 277 -16.05 10.85 -16.05
N ILE A 278 -15.51 9.96 -16.87
CA ILE A 278 -16.33 8.99 -17.60
C ILE A 278 -17.05 8.06 -16.61
N SER A 279 -18.30 7.73 -16.89
CA SER A 279 -19.04 6.74 -16.09
C SER A 279 -18.66 5.31 -16.51
N PRO A 280 -18.55 4.34 -15.59
CA PRO A 280 -18.43 2.91 -15.93
C PRO A 280 -19.49 2.42 -16.89
N ARG A 281 -20.70 3.00 -16.82
CA ARG A 281 -21.83 2.67 -17.71
C ARG A 281 -21.55 2.95 -19.17
N CYS A 282 -20.66 3.89 -19.50
CA CYS A 282 -20.27 4.16 -20.88
C CYS A 282 -19.52 2.97 -21.48
N PHE A 283 -18.66 2.32 -20.71
CA PHE A 283 -17.96 1.10 -21.14
C PHE A 283 -18.91 -0.09 -21.29
N GLU A 284 -19.90 -0.20 -20.38
CA GLU A 284 -20.94 -1.24 -20.46
C GLU A 284 -21.84 -1.03 -21.66
N ALA A 285 -22.28 0.19 -21.93
CA ALA A 285 -23.09 0.52 -23.11
C ALA A 285 -22.34 0.26 -24.41
N ALA A 286 -21.07 0.67 -24.48
CA ALA A 286 -20.21 0.40 -25.63
C ALA A 286 -20.07 -1.10 -25.89
N ALA A 287 -19.79 -1.92 -24.85
CA ALA A 287 -19.65 -3.36 -24.97
C ALA A 287 -20.95 -4.08 -25.37
N LEU A 288 -22.10 -3.56 -24.94
CA LEU A 288 -23.45 -4.08 -25.29
C LEU A 288 -24.01 -3.46 -26.56
N ARG A 289 -23.21 -2.70 -27.31
CA ARG A 289 -23.65 -2.01 -28.54
C ARG A 289 -24.94 -1.24 -28.31
N THR A 290 -25.07 -0.50 -27.19
CA THR A 290 -26.21 0.33 -26.85
C THR A 290 -25.83 1.78 -27.07
N LEU A 291 -26.66 2.52 -27.85
CA LEU A 291 -26.40 3.93 -28.14
C LEU A 291 -26.38 4.73 -26.83
N MET A 292 -25.50 5.68 -26.74
CA MET A 292 -25.44 6.60 -25.61
C MET A 292 -25.98 7.96 -26.00
N ILE A 293 -26.98 8.46 -25.29
CA ILE A 293 -27.45 9.84 -25.36
C ILE A 293 -26.93 10.53 -24.10
N LEU A 294 -25.93 11.36 -24.26
CA LEU A 294 -25.23 11.95 -23.13
C LEU A 294 -25.26 13.48 -23.20
N TYR A 295 -25.34 14.13 -22.03
CA TYR A 295 -25.05 15.56 -22.00
C TYR A 295 -23.64 15.83 -22.53
N GLU A 296 -23.47 16.95 -23.22
CA GLU A 296 -22.15 17.39 -23.69
C GLU A 296 -21.17 17.50 -22.52
N GLY A 297 -19.99 16.90 -22.65
CA GLY A 297 -18.96 16.85 -21.62
C GLY A 297 -17.64 16.29 -22.13
N GLU A 298 -16.64 16.25 -21.25
CA GLU A 298 -15.27 15.81 -21.55
C GLU A 298 -15.08 14.29 -21.48
N TYR A 299 -15.82 13.60 -20.63
CA TYR A 299 -15.79 12.14 -20.44
C TYR A 299 -14.37 11.57 -20.36
N SER A 300 -13.52 12.20 -19.54
CA SER A 300 -12.09 11.86 -19.38
C SER A 300 -11.28 11.93 -20.68
N GLY A 301 -11.74 12.69 -21.70
CA GLY A 301 -11.12 12.76 -23.02
C GLY A 301 -11.33 11.52 -23.91
N ILE A 302 -12.12 10.55 -23.44
CA ILE A 302 -12.30 9.26 -24.10
C ILE A 302 -13.43 9.28 -25.13
N LEU A 303 -14.60 9.82 -24.75
CA LEU A 303 -15.75 9.88 -25.66
C LEU A 303 -15.77 11.18 -26.46
N LYS A 304 -16.14 11.08 -27.72
CA LYS A 304 -16.29 12.21 -28.64
C LYS A 304 -17.74 12.29 -29.12
N SER A 305 -18.34 13.50 -29.00
CA SER A 305 -19.69 13.76 -29.46
C SER A 305 -19.84 13.43 -30.96
N TRP A 306 -21.00 12.93 -31.36
CA TRP A 306 -21.35 12.46 -32.71
C TRP A 306 -20.50 11.31 -33.26
N ARG A 307 -19.48 10.89 -32.53
CA ARG A 307 -18.65 9.75 -32.89
C ARG A 307 -18.92 8.54 -32.00
N HIS A 308 -18.96 8.73 -30.68
CA HIS A 308 -19.16 7.66 -29.71
C HIS A 308 -20.51 7.77 -29.00
N TYR A 309 -21.14 8.93 -29.04
CA TYR A 309 -22.44 9.17 -28.41
C TYR A 309 -23.20 10.28 -29.15
N VAL A 310 -24.50 10.30 -28.98
CA VAL A 310 -25.37 11.38 -29.44
C VAL A 310 -25.40 12.46 -28.35
N PRO A 311 -24.88 13.67 -28.62
CA PRO A 311 -24.88 14.73 -27.63
C PRO A 311 -26.28 15.30 -27.41
N LEU A 312 -26.69 15.38 -26.15
CA LEU A 312 -27.88 16.09 -25.73
C LEU A 312 -27.46 17.41 -25.08
N LYS A 313 -27.98 18.52 -25.55
CA LYS A 313 -27.76 19.81 -24.90
C LYS A 313 -28.46 19.86 -23.54
N LYS A 314 -27.86 20.57 -22.58
CA LYS A 314 -28.39 20.62 -21.21
C LYS A 314 -29.77 21.28 -21.09
N ASP A 315 -30.14 22.13 -22.07
CA ASP A 315 -31.47 22.73 -22.20
C ASP A 315 -32.46 21.88 -23.00
N HIS A 316 -32.02 20.74 -23.54
CA HIS A 316 -32.75 19.84 -24.43
C HIS A 316 -33.19 20.47 -25.77
N SER A 317 -32.60 21.60 -26.17
CA SER A 317 -32.97 22.32 -27.41
C SER A 317 -32.73 21.51 -28.70
N ASN A 318 -31.95 20.43 -28.63
CA ASN A 318 -31.66 19.56 -29.79
C ASN A 318 -32.34 18.18 -29.72
N MET A 319 -33.47 18.08 -29.02
CA MET A 319 -34.20 16.80 -28.94
C MET A 319 -34.59 16.25 -30.31
N ASP A 320 -34.92 17.12 -31.30
CA ASP A 320 -35.25 16.66 -32.66
C ASP A 320 -34.07 15.89 -33.29
N GLU A 321 -32.85 16.40 -33.18
CA GLU A 321 -31.63 15.73 -33.67
C GLU A 321 -31.38 14.38 -33.01
N VAL A 322 -31.65 14.28 -31.71
CA VAL A 322 -31.52 13.04 -30.92
C VAL A 322 -32.54 12.01 -31.38
N VAL A 323 -33.78 12.44 -31.61
CA VAL A 323 -34.88 11.57 -32.06
C VAL A 323 -34.67 11.10 -33.50
N ASP A 324 -34.14 11.96 -34.38
CA ASP A 324 -33.79 11.59 -35.73
C ASP A 324 -32.77 10.44 -35.77
N VAL A 325 -31.77 10.46 -34.89
CA VAL A 325 -30.83 9.32 -34.80
C VAL A 325 -31.50 8.06 -34.28
N LEU A 326 -32.41 8.15 -33.32
CA LEU A 326 -33.13 7.00 -32.80
C LEU A 326 -34.05 6.35 -33.85
N ARG A 327 -34.52 7.14 -34.82
CA ARG A 327 -35.39 6.72 -35.92
C ARG A 327 -34.65 6.28 -37.19
N ASP A 328 -33.34 6.52 -37.22
CA ASP A 328 -32.44 6.11 -38.31
C ASP A 328 -31.52 4.97 -37.86
N PRO A 329 -31.91 3.69 -38.06
CA PRO A 329 -31.07 2.57 -37.64
C PRO A 329 -29.69 2.57 -38.30
N ALA A 330 -29.56 3.01 -39.55
CA ALA A 330 -28.27 3.02 -40.24
C ALA A 330 -27.29 4.01 -39.58
N ARG A 331 -27.77 5.21 -39.25
CA ARG A 331 -26.99 6.22 -38.55
C ARG A 331 -26.64 5.79 -37.12
N ALA A 332 -27.58 5.21 -36.39
CA ALA A 332 -27.37 4.67 -35.07
C ALA A 332 -26.31 3.54 -35.07
N GLU A 333 -26.45 2.57 -35.98
CA GLU A 333 -25.50 1.45 -36.07
C GLU A 333 -24.09 1.88 -36.48
N ALA A 334 -23.96 2.92 -37.30
CA ALA A 334 -22.66 3.51 -37.63
C ALA A 334 -21.95 4.05 -36.36
N ILE A 335 -22.67 4.79 -35.49
CA ILE A 335 -22.13 5.26 -34.22
C ILE A 335 -21.80 4.08 -33.29
N LEU A 336 -22.68 3.11 -33.20
CA LEU A 336 -22.50 1.91 -32.38
C LEU A 336 -21.27 1.11 -32.80
N GLN A 337 -21.04 0.92 -34.09
CA GLN A 337 -19.88 0.19 -34.59
C GLN A 337 -18.57 0.93 -34.22
N VAL A 338 -18.50 2.24 -34.47
CA VAL A 338 -17.33 3.04 -34.12
C VAL A 338 -17.08 3.00 -32.59
N THR A 339 -18.14 3.12 -31.80
CA THR A 339 -18.04 3.07 -30.33
C THR A 339 -17.56 1.71 -29.85
N TYR A 340 -18.06 0.63 -30.45
CA TYR A 340 -17.61 -0.71 -30.12
C TYR A 340 -16.13 -0.91 -30.45
N ASP A 341 -15.70 -0.51 -31.64
CA ASP A 341 -14.34 -0.71 -32.12
C ASP A 341 -13.31 0.15 -31.37
N GLU A 342 -13.66 1.42 -31.12
CA GLU A 342 -12.71 2.37 -30.51
C GLU A 342 -12.73 2.39 -28.98
N ILE A 343 -13.83 1.96 -28.36
CA ILE A 343 -14.00 1.99 -26.91
C ILE A 343 -14.06 0.57 -26.32
N ALA A 344 -15.01 -0.26 -26.78
CA ALA A 344 -15.25 -1.55 -26.15
C ALA A 344 -14.11 -2.56 -26.40
N THR A 345 -13.55 -2.58 -27.62
CA THR A 345 -12.45 -3.49 -27.96
C THR A 345 -11.06 -2.90 -27.77
N ASN A 346 -10.98 -1.64 -27.37
CA ASN A 346 -9.69 -0.99 -27.16
C ASN A 346 -8.99 -1.51 -25.90
N PRO A 347 -7.81 -2.14 -26.03
CA PRO A 347 -7.08 -2.70 -24.90
C PRO A 347 -6.80 -1.68 -23.77
N ALA A 348 -6.67 -0.39 -24.10
CA ALA A 348 -6.40 0.67 -23.12
C ALA A 348 -7.52 0.83 -22.07
N TYR A 349 -8.75 0.42 -22.40
CA TYR A 349 -9.92 0.51 -21.52
C TYR A 349 -10.30 -0.84 -20.92
N SER A 350 -9.44 -1.84 -21.01
CA SER A 350 -9.65 -3.17 -20.43
C SER A 350 -9.19 -3.25 -18.97
N PHE A 351 -9.74 -4.18 -18.20
CA PHE A 351 -9.22 -4.52 -16.87
C PHE A 351 -7.77 -5.02 -16.91
N GLN A 352 -7.31 -5.58 -18.05
CA GLN A 352 -5.90 -5.95 -18.21
C GLN A 352 -4.99 -4.71 -18.16
N ALA A 353 -5.39 -3.60 -18.82
CA ALA A 353 -4.62 -2.36 -18.77
C ALA A 353 -4.50 -1.79 -17.34
N LEU A 354 -5.60 -1.83 -16.58
CA LEU A 354 -5.57 -1.46 -15.16
C LEU A 354 -4.57 -2.33 -14.39
N THR A 355 -4.64 -3.64 -14.59
CA THR A 355 -3.82 -4.60 -13.85
C THR A 355 -2.35 -4.48 -14.23
N ASP A 356 -2.03 -4.28 -15.52
CA ASP A 356 -0.66 -4.06 -15.98
C ASP A 356 -0.05 -2.77 -15.39
N LEU A 357 -0.86 -1.70 -15.32
CA LEU A 357 -0.46 -0.45 -14.66
C LEU A 357 -0.21 -0.69 -13.17
N PHE A 358 -1.12 -1.34 -12.47
CA PHE A 358 -1.00 -1.71 -11.07
C PHE A 358 0.28 -2.52 -10.82
N ASP A 359 0.48 -3.60 -11.55
CA ASP A 359 1.63 -4.50 -11.43
C ASP A 359 2.97 -3.76 -11.67
N SER A 360 2.99 -2.84 -12.63
CA SER A 360 4.18 -2.06 -12.93
C SER A 360 4.53 -1.10 -11.80
N GLU A 361 3.52 -0.41 -11.23
CA GLU A 361 3.73 0.58 -10.17
C GLU A 361 4.09 -0.08 -8.83
N VAL A 362 3.43 -1.18 -8.45
CA VAL A 362 3.79 -1.90 -7.23
C VAL A 362 5.18 -2.53 -7.32
N SER A 363 5.55 -3.08 -8.48
CA SER A 363 6.91 -3.61 -8.70
C SER A 363 7.98 -2.51 -8.58
N ARG A 364 7.72 -1.33 -9.15
CA ARG A 364 8.62 -0.17 -9.05
C ARG A 364 8.78 0.30 -7.61
N ALA A 365 7.68 0.38 -6.85
CA ALA A 365 7.70 0.78 -5.45
C ALA A 365 8.43 -0.25 -4.58
N ALA A 366 8.20 -1.55 -4.81
CA ALA A 366 8.90 -2.62 -4.09
C ALA A 366 10.41 -2.58 -4.35
N MET A 367 10.83 -2.40 -5.61
CA MET A 367 12.24 -2.23 -5.94
C MET A 367 12.87 -1.02 -5.25
N LYS A 368 12.16 0.12 -5.21
CA LYS A 368 12.63 1.33 -4.52
C LYS A 368 12.82 1.07 -3.01
N LYS A 369 11.85 0.43 -2.36
CA LYS A 369 11.96 0.06 -0.92
C LYS A 369 13.10 -0.91 -0.66
N CYS A 370 13.26 -1.95 -1.48
CA CYS A 370 14.39 -2.88 -1.38
C CYS A 370 15.74 -2.17 -1.57
N ALA A 371 15.85 -1.25 -2.51
CA ALA A 371 17.09 -0.49 -2.74
C ALA A 371 17.45 0.41 -1.54
N VAL A 372 16.45 1.04 -0.92
CA VAL A 372 16.63 1.84 0.30
C VAL A 372 17.04 0.96 1.47
N ALA A 373 16.38 -0.19 1.66
CA ALA A 373 16.72 -1.15 2.70
C ALA A 373 18.14 -1.70 2.50
N ASN A 374 18.54 -2.05 1.28
CA ASN A 374 19.91 -2.48 0.96
C ASN A 374 20.94 -1.39 1.21
N LYS A 375 20.67 -0.13 0.89
CA LYS A 375 21.56 0.99 1.23
C LYS A 375 21.72 1.17 2.73
N LYS A 376 20.63 1.09 3.50
CA LYS A 376 20.68 1.13 4.97
C LYS A 376 21.49 -0.03 5.52
N TRP A 377 21.28 -1.23 5.00
CA TRP A 377 22.04 -2.42 5.39
C TRP A 377 23.52 -2.33 5.03
N GLN A 378 23.85 -1.84 3.83
CA GLN A 378 25.23 -1.56 3.44
C GLN A 378 25.88 -0.54 4.36
N ARG A 379 25.19 0.58 4.65
CA ARG A 379 25.69 1.61 5.55
C ARG A 379 25.93 1.08 6.97
N ALA A 380 24.98 0.34 7.52
CA ALA A 380 25.13 -0.33 8.81
C ALA A 380 26.29 -1.34 8.82
N ASN A 381 26.51 -2.07 7.71
CA ASN A 381 27.66 -2.96 7.57
C ASN A 381 28.99 -2.22 7.40
N TYR A 382 29.02 -1.06 6.72
CA TYR A 382 30.21 -0.22 6.65
C TYR A 382 30.57 0.33 8.04
N GLU A 383 29.61 0.80 8.82
CA GLU A 383 29.82 1.21 10.21
C GLU A 383 30.34 0.03 11.05
N LEU A 384 29.74 -1.15 10.91
CA LEU A 384 30.19 -2.37 11.57
C LEU A 384 31.60 -2.84 11.13
N ILE A 385 31.98 -2.61 9.88
CA ILE A 385 33.33 -2.92 9.36
C ILE A 385 34.34 -1.92 9.89
N PHE A 386 33.96 -0.64 10.04
CA PHE A 386 34.82 0.38 10.62
C PHE A 386 35.10 0.12 12.10
N ASP A 387 34.07 -0.20 12.87
CA ASP A 387 34.20 -0.62 14.28
C ASP A 387 35.07 -1.87 14.41
N ARG A 388 34.98 -2.82 13.46
CA ARG A 388 35.83 -4.02 13.41
C ARG A 388 37.27 -3.70 13.09
N PHE A 389 37.53 -2.72 12.26
CA PHE A 389 38.89 -2.29 11.94
C PHE A 389 39.55 -1.61 13.16
N GLU A 390 38.83 -0.80 13.91
CA GLU A 390 39.31 -0.25 15.17
C GLU A 390 39.60 -1.36 16.20
N LEU A 391 38.70 -2.33 16.35
CA LEU A 391 38.92 -3.47 17.21
C LEU A 391 40.12 -4.33 16.78
N TRP A 392 40.33 -4.49 15.49
CA TRP A 392 41.52 -5.17 14.96
C TRP A 392 42.82 -4.41 15.28
N LEU A 393 42.82 -3.08 15.19
CA LEU A 393 43.93 -2.23 15.61
C LEU A 393 44.21 -2.35 17.11
N ILE A 394 43.16 -2.41 17.93
CA ILE A 394 43.27 -2.63 19.38
C ILE A 394 43.85 -4.02 19.66
N CYS A 395 43.43 -5.04 18.94
CA CYS A 395 44.00 -6.40 19.04
C CYS A 395 45.46 -6.48 18.64
N ILE A 396 45.90 -5.72 17.62
CA ILE A 396 47.30 -5.63 17.23
C ILE A 396 48.13 -4.95 18.33
N LYS A 397 47.64 -3.84 18.90
CA LYS A 397 48.27 -3.14 20.03
C LYS A 397 48.36 -4.05 21.26
N ALA A 398 47.32 -4.80 21.56
CA ALA A 398 47.32 -5.77 22.68
C ALA A 398 48.31 -6.92 22.43
N ARG A 399 48.43 -7.39 21.18
CA ARG A 399 49.48 -8.39 20.81
C ARG A 399 50.91 -7.89 20.95
N ALA A 400 51.13 -6.65 20.50
CA ALA A 400 52.46 -6.04 20.66
C ALA A 400 52.80 -5.90 22.14
N LEU A 401 51.82 -5.52 22.96
CA LEU A 401 52.00 -5.43 24.42
C LEU A 401 52.24 -6.80 25.06
N ALA A 402 51.50 -7.84 24.66
CA ALA A 402 51.69 -9.21 25.12
C ALA A 402 53.06 -9.79 24.72
N SER A 403 53.54 -9.46 23.53
CA SER A 403 54.90 -9.85 23.08
C SER A 403 55.99 -9.17 23.91
N ILE A 404 55.80 -7.89 24.24
CA ILE A 404 56.71 -7.14 25.10
C ILE A 404 56.69 -7.73 26.54
N ILE A 405 55.54 -8.08 27.05
CA ILE A 405 55.39 -8.70 28.39
C ILE A 405 56.05 -10.10 28.38
N GLY A 406 55.89 -10.86 27.30
CA GLY A 406 56.56 -12.16 27.07
C GLY A 406 58.09 -12.03 27.08
N ALA A 407 58.63 -11.07 26.34
CA ALA A 407 60.07 -10.79 26.31
C ALA A 407 60.59 -10.32 27.68
N LEU A 408 59.79 -9.50 28.39
CA LEU A 408 60.16 -9.09 29.77
C LEU A 408 60.05 -10.28 30.75
N SER A 409 59.18 -11.25 30.53
CA SER A 409 59.09 -12.48 31.31
C SER A 409 60.28 -13.40 31.08
N GLU A 410 60.75 -13.52 29.84
CA GLU A 410 61.99 -14.28 29.52
C GLU A 410 63.24 -13.65 30.12
N ILE A 411 63.32 -12.30 30.10
CA ILE A 411 64.40 -11.56 30.81
C ILE A 411 64.26 -11.75 32.32
N SER A 412 63.07 -11.76 32.87
CA SER A 412 62.79 -12.04 34.27
C SER A 412 63.13 -13.48 34.64
N GLY A 413 62.90 -14.47 33.71
CA GLY A 413 63.30 -15.86 33.86
C GLY A 413 64.82 -16.01 33.99
N ALA A 414 65.58 -15.33 33.10
CA ALA A 414 67.03 -15.30 33.16
C ALA A 414 67.59 -14.64 34.45
N ILE A 415 66.83 -13.74 35.04
CA ILE A 415 67.10 -13.14 36.36
C ILE A 415 66.66 -14.08 37.50
N ARG A 416 65.62 -14.90 37.29
CA ARG A 416 65.08 -15.85 38.24
C ARG A 416 66.03 -17.04 38.49
N ASP A 417 66.71 -17.54 37.47
CA ASP A 417 67.75 -18.59 37.62
C ASP A 417 68.93 -18.13 38.48
N LYS A 418 69.10 -16.85 38.65
CA LYS A 418 70.08 -16.25 39.60
C LYS A 418 69.52 -15.96 41.01
N LEU A 419 68.19 -16.11 41.22
CA LEU A 419 67.50 -15.72 42.48
C LEU A 419 66.76 -16.89 43.16
N THR A 420 66.98 -18.16 42.75
CA THR A 420 66.27 -19.34 43.29
C THR A 420 66.63 -19.73 44.71
N GLU A 421 67.04 -18.84 45.53
CA GLU A 421 67.34 -19.11 46.97
C GLU A 421 66.38 -18.45 47.99
N LYS A 422 65.24 -17.81 47.59
CA LYS A 422 64.31 -17.30 48.59
C LYS A 422 62.85 -17.38 48.20
N LYS A 423 62.03 -18.07 49.03
CA LYS A 423 60.57 -18.18 49.01
C LYS A 423 59.89 -16.80 49.05
N GLY A 424 59.13 -16.40 48.03
CA GLY A 424 58.34 -15.15 48.07
C GLY A 424 57.55 -14.79 46.82
N THR A 425 57.44 -15.64 45.81
CA THR A 425 57.11 -15.26 44.40
C THR A 425 55.64 -14.98 44.12
N ILE A 426 54.68 -15.53 44.89
CA ILE A 426 53.23 -15.33 44.65
C ILE A 426 52.74 -13.98 45.19
N SER A 427 53.34 -13.47 46.25
CA SER A 427 53.01 -12.18 46.85
C SER A 427 53.35 -10.99 45.92
N HIS A 428 54.44 -11.10 45.15
CA HIS A 428 54.84 -10.03 44.21
C HIS A 428 53.95 -9.93 42.95
N LEU A 429 53.39 -11.05 42.51
CA LEU A 429 52.46 -11.04 41.38
C LEU A 429 51.11 -10.44 41.77
N LEU A 430 50.63 -10.70 42.96
CA LEU A 430 49.42 -10.09 43.49
C LEU A 430 49.60 -8.60 43.77
N GLN A 431 50.75 -8.16 44.28
CA GLN A 431 51.07 -6.74 44.42
C GLN A 431 51.23 -6.00 43.10
N PHE A 432 51.64 -6.69 42.00
CA PHE A 432 51.72 -6.12 40.68
C PHE A 432 50.32 -5.90 40.08
N ILE A 433 49.38 -6.82 40.26
CA ILE A 433 47.98 -6.70 39.81
C ILE A 433 47.24 -5.61 40.61
N GLU A 434 47.53 -5.44 41.88
CA GLU A 434 46.96 -4.37 42.72
C GLU A 434 47.46 -2.96 42.35
N ARG A 435 48.61 -2.86 41.70
CA ARG A 435 49.21 -1.55 41.29
C ARG A 435 48.57 -0.94 40.05
N TYR A 436 47.79 -1.70 39.26
CA TYR A 436 47.11 -1.15 38.08
C TYR A 436 45.70 -0.71 38.44
N PRO A 437 45.22 0.45 37.92
CA PRO A 437 43.86 0.91 38.14
C PRO A 437 42.86 -0.15 37.72
N LYS A 438 41.88 -0.46 38.56
CA LYS A 438 40.81 -1.45 38.27
C LYS A 438 40.16 -1.21 36.92
N SER A 439 40.12 0.04 36.42
CA SER A 439 39.60 0.42 35.12
C SER A 439 40.37 -0.19 33.94
N ILE A 440 41.71 -0.36 34.02
CA ILE A 440 42.51 -0.94 32.95
C ILE A 440 42.25 -2.47 32.86
N VAL A 441 42.20 -3.14 33.98
CA VAL A 441 41.91 -4.58 34.05
C VAL A 441 40.48 -4.87 33.59
N THR A 442 39.51 -4.06 34.00
CA THR A 442 38.09 -4.18 33.61
C THR A 442 37.90 -3.94 32.10
N ASN A 443 38.60 -2.92 31.56
CA ASN A 443 38.53 -2.65 30.13
C ASN A 443 39.18 -3.77 29.28
N LEU A 444 40.31 -4.33 29.68
CA LEU A 444 40.96 -5.44 29.02
C LEU A 444 40.08 -6.70 29.03
N VAL A 445 39.44 -7.00 30.14
CA VAL A 445 38.51 -8.14 30.27
C VAL A 445 37.26 -7.88 29.43
N SER A 446 36.69 -6.69 29.43
CA SER A 446 35.51 -6.38 28.62
C SER A 446 35.78 -6.46 27.11
N ILE A 447 36.98 -6.09 26.68
CA ILE A 447 37.39 -6.23 25.27
C ILE A 447 37.59 -7.70 24.88
N LEU A 448 38.22 -8.51 25.71
CA LEU A 448 38.48 -9.93 25.46
C LEU A 448 37.19 -10.78 25.42
N PHE A 449 36.19 -10.40 26.20
CA PHE A 449 34.90 -11.10 26.28
C PHE A 449 33.77 -10.45 25.47
N ASN A 450 34.06 -9.41 24.67
CA ASN A 450 33.07 -8.84 23.79
C ASN A 450 32.67 -9.87 22.70
N PRO A 451 31.37 -10.20 22.55
CA PRO A 451 30.88 -11.19 21.58
C PRO A 451 31.34 -10.92 20.14
N MET A 452 31.52 -9.64 19.79
CA MET A 452 32.02 -9.23 18.48
C MET A 452 33.50 -9.59 18.27
N VAL A 453 34.34 -9.41 19.29
CA VAL A 453 35.78 -9.75 19.23
C VAL A 453 35.92 -11.27 19.08
N LEU A 454 35.20 -12.05 19.86
CA LEU A 454 35.19 -13.50 19.79
C LEU A 454 34.69 -14.00 18.42
N THR A 455 33.68 -13.35 17.83
CA THR A 455 33.18 -13.68 16.50
C THR A 455 34.20 -13.38 15.40
N VAL A 456 34.92 -12.28 15.49
CA VAL A 456 35.99 -11.90 14.54
C VAL A 456 37.15 -12.87 14.60
N VAL A 457 37.61 -13.20 15.80
CA VAL A 457 38.69 -14.17 16.02
C VAL A 457 38.32 -15.56 15.50
N TRP A 458 37.08 -15.96 15.70
CA TRP A 458 36.60 -17.26 15.20
C TRP A 458 36.46 -17.30 13.68
N ARG A 459 36.04 -16.19 13.05
CA ARG A 459 35.93 -16.06 11.58
C ARG A 459 37.28 -15.96 10.87
N SER A 460 38.32 -15.52 11.56
CA SER A 460 39.65 -15.36 10.94
C SER A 460 40.32 -16.66 10.47
N GLY A 461 39.77 -17.83 10.90
CA GLY A 461 40.38 -19.13 10.56
C GLY A 461 41.76 -19.36 11.23
N ASN A 462 42.31 -18.40 11.92
CA ASN A 462 43.65 -18.43 12.48
C ASN A 462 43.71 -19.32 13.74
N ARG A 463 44.29 -20.52 13.54
CA ARG A 463 44.39 -21.55 14.57
C ARG A 463 45.21 -21.11 15.79
N ARG A 464 46.24 -20.29 15.56
CA ARG A 464 47.15 -19.76 16.60
C ARG A 464 46.41 -18.75 17.51
N LEU A 465 45.67 -17.85 16.91
CA LEU A 465 44.86 -16.87 17.64
C LEU A 465 43.76 -17.53 18.49
N ARG A 466 43.19 -18.64 18.04
CA ARG A 466 42.24 -19.45 18.81
C ARG A 466 42.89 -20.08 20.04
N ASN A 467 44.08 -20.64 19.84
CA ASN A 467 44.82 -21.26 20.93
C ASN A 467 45.27 -20.25 21.99
N ASP A 468 45.68 -19.05 21.57
CA ASP A 468 46.11 -17.99 22.48
C ASP A 468 44.94 -17.51 23.34
N ILE A 469 43.74 -17.40 22.79
CA ILE A 469 42.52 -17.07 23.55
C ILE A 469 42.09 -18.24 24.46
N TYR A 470 42.28 -19.47 24.04
CA TYR A 470 42.06 -20.65 24.90
C TYR A 470 42.99 -20.62 26.09
N TYR A 471 44.26 -20.31 25.87
CA TYR A 471 45.27 -20.29 26.94
C TYR A 471 45.01 -19.15 27.94
N ILE A 472 44.61 -17.96 27.44
CA ILE A 472 44.23 -16.82 28.30
C ILE A 472 42.96 -17.13 29.09
N ASN A 473 41.99 -17.82 28.48
CA ASN A 473 40.80 -18.27 29.17
C ASN A 473 41.10 -19.27 30.27
N ASP A 474 41.98 -20.21 30.01
CA ASP A 474 42.35 -21.24 30.98
C ASP A 474 43.07 -20.64 32.20
N ILE A 475 43.94 -19.67 31.96
CA ILE A 475 44.59 -18.92 33.05
C ILE A 475 43.60 -18.08 33.88
N LEU A 476 42.64 -17.44 33.23
CA LEU A 476 41.60 -16.66 33.91
C LEU A 476 40.60 -17.54 34.66
N PHE A 477 40.31 -18.75 34.15
CA PHE A 477 39.42 -19.70 34.78
C PHE A 477 39.97 -20.28 36.07
N ASN A 478 41.27 -20.47 36.16
CA ASN A 478 41.91 -21.10 37.29
C ASN A 478 42.35 -20.10 38.41
N THR A 479 42.10 -18.80 38.21
CA THR A 479 42.42 -17.77 39.21
C THR A 479 41.15 -17.23 39.87
N CYS A 480 41.26 -16.80 41.16
CA CYS A 480 40.15 -16.22 41.94
C CYS A 480 39.45 -15.01 41.29
N LEU A 481 39.97 -14.47 40.19
CA LEU A 481 39.40 -13.39 39.37
C LEU A 481 38.04 -13.77 38.78
N TYR A 482 37.81 -15.07 38.54
CA TYR A 482 36.59 -15.54 37.89
C TYR A 482 35.30 -15.40 38.74
N ARG A 483 35.43 -15.46 40.07
CA ARG A 483 34.27 -15.22 40.97
C ARG A 483 33.78 -13.76 40.89
N SER A 484 34.69 -12.79 40.69
CA SER A 484 34.35 -11.38 40.52
C SER A 484 33.80 -11.06 39.14
N ILE A 485 34.31 -11.72 38.10
CA ILE A 485 33.84 -11.60 36.70
C ILE A 485 32.49 -12.25 36.52
N GLY A 486 32.23 -13.41 37.10
CA GLY A 486 30.94 -14.05 37.09
C GLY A 486 29.81 -13.19 37.66
N TRP A 487 30.12 -12.43 38.72
CA TRP A 487 29.16 -11.47 39.27
C TRP A 487 28.89 -10.28 38.33
N LEU A 488 29.91 -9.78 37.64
CA LEU A 488 29.76 -8.69 36.65
C LEU A 488 28.97 -9.16 35.43
N LEU A 489 29.24 -10.33 34.89
CA LEU A 489 28.52 -10.92 33.74
C LEU A 489 27.05 -11.19 34.08
N ALA A 490 26.75 -11.67 35.30
CA ALA A 490 25.38 -11.87 35.74
C ALA A 490 24.54 -10.59 35.77
N ARG A 491 25.19 -9.42 35.90
CA ARG A 491 24.52 -8.12 35.91
C ARG A 491 24.20 -7.59 34.50
N PHE A 492 24.91 -8.03 33.45
CA PHE A 492 24.69 -7.66 32.06
C PHE A 492 23.82 -8.69 31.30
N PHE A 493 23.59 -9.86 31.86
CA PHE A 493 22.85 -10.96 31.26
C PHE A 493 21.30 -10.87 31.26
N PRO A 494 20.59 -9.99 31.98
CA PRO A 494 19.12 -9.94 31.94
C PRO A 494 18.53 -9.54 30.59
N LEU A 495 19.34 -9.01 29.67
CA LEU A 495 18.87 -8.53 28.34
C LEU A 495 18.89 -9.61 27.23
N LEU A 496 19.57 -10.73 27.45
CA LEU A 496 19.68 -11.82 26.46
C LEU A 496 18.50 -12.81 26.40
N PRO A 497 17.76 -13.12 27.46
CA PRO A 497 16.68 -14.12 27.42
C PRO A 497 15.53 -13.75 26.50
N LYS A 498 15.25 -12.46 26.29
CA LYS A 498 14.14 -12.01 25.43
C LYS A 498 14.44 -12.18 23.94
N ALA A 499 15.68 -12.17 23.52
CA ALA A 499 16.07 -12.39 22.13
C ALA A 499 16.09 -13.87 21.74
N VAL A 500 16.21 -14.77 22.71
CA VAL A 500 16.32 -16.22 22.48
C VAL A 500 14.97 -16.96 22.62
N SER A 501 14.00 -16.38 23.35
CA SER A 501 12.68 -17.01 23.58
C SER A 501 11.79 -17.11 22.32
N GLY A 502 12.15 -16.44 21.22
CA GLY A 502 11.46 -16.53 19.92
C GLY A 502 11.94 -17.65 18.99
N ALA A 503 13.00 -18.39 19.35
CA ALA A 503 13.53 -19.46 18.52
C ALA A 503 12.73 -20.75 18.72
N ARG A 504 12.08 -21.22 17.66
CA ARG A 504 11.28 -22.45 17.64
C ARG A 504 12.09 -23.67 18.07
N ARG A 505 11.44 -24.54 18.84
CA ARG A 505 11.92 -25.80 19.46
C ARG A 505 12.56 -26.87 18.55
N ASN A 506 12.76 -26.63 17.26
CA ASN A 506 13.17 -27.65 16.29
C ASN A 506 14.58 -27.53 15.73
N SER A 507 15.47 -26.76 16.32
CA SER A 507 16.87 -26.78 15.91
C SER A 507 17.70 -27.58 16.89
N ARG A 508 18.36 -28.63 16.42
CA ARG A 508 19.31 -29.48 17.15
C ARG A 508 20.57 -28.74 17.64
N SER A 509 20.53 -27.43 17.67
CA SER A 509 21.66 -26.57 18.00
C SER A 509 21.67 -26.02 19.39
N VAL A 510 21.00 -26.71 20.31
CA VAL A 510 21.01 -26.24 21.56
C VAL A 510 21.77 -26.93 22.41
N ILE A 511 22.56 -26.70 23.05
CA ILE A 511 22.55 -26.24 24.00
C ILE A 511 23.39 -26.16 24.93
N PHE A 512 24.01 -25.99 25.56
CA PHE A 512 24.43 -25.47 26.32
C PHE A 512 24.92 -25.58 27.40
N LEU A 513 25.33 -25.33 28.01
CA LEU A 513 25.24 -25.03 29.01
C LEU A 513 26.04 -24.88 30.20
N HIS A 514 27.11 -25.34 30.40
CA HIS A 514 27.98 -25.14 31.54
C HIS A 514 29.13 -24.15 31.29
N ASN A 515 29.23 -23.64 30.07
CA ASN A 515 30.35 -22.80 29.70
C ASN A 515 29.86 -21.68 28.78
N SER A 516 29.95 -20.44 29.22
CA SER A 516 29.52 -19.24 28.49
C SER A 516 30.13 -19.13 27.08
N TYR A 517 31.30 -19.73 26.89
CA TYR A 517 32.00 -19.83 25.61
C TYR A 517 31.19 -20.56 24.55
N TYR A 518 30.52 -21.66 24.89
CA TYR A 518 29.69 -22.42 23.96
C TYR A 518 28.45 -21.64 23.54
N HIS A 519 27.89 -20.81 24.39
CA HIS A 519 26.75 -19.96 24.03
C HIS A 519 27.09 -19.00 22.89
N PHE A 520 28.25 -18.35 22.95
CA PHE A 520 28.67 -17.42 21.90
C PHE A 520 29.01 -18.16 20.59
N TYR A 521 29.57 -19.35 20.65
CA TYR A 521 29.83 -20.18 19.48
C TYR A 521 28.54 -20.58 18.75
N PHE A 522 27.55 -21.03 19.47
CA PHE A 522 26.28 -21.45 18.87
C PHE A 522 25.44 -20.28 18.42
N LEU A 523 25.45 -19.16 19.11
CA LEU A 523 24.80 -17.94 18.68
C LEU A 523 25.42 -17.43 17.36
N ALA A 524 26.73 -17.39 17.24
CA ALA A 524 27.42 -17.00 16.04
C ALA A 524 27.16 -17.98 14.85
N ARG A 525 27.03 -19.29 15.14
CA ARG A 525 26.68 -20.30 14.13
C ARG A 525 25.23 -20.15 13.67
N GLU A 526 24.29 -19.88 14.57
CA GLU A 526 22.88 -19.68 14.24
C GLU A 526 22.65 -18.36 13.48
N LEU A 527 23.36 -17.31 13.84
CA LEU A 527 23.36 -16.04 13.09
C LEU A 527 23.89 -16.21 11.67
N ARG A 528 24.94 -17.07 11.47
CA ARG A 528 25.42 -17.44 10.13
C ARG A 528 24.41 -18.23 9.30
N ARG A 529 23.59 -19.07 9.93
CA ARG A 529 22.60 -19.92 9.26
C ARG A 529 21.39 -19.13 8.80
N ARG A 530 21.13 -17.98 9.45
CA ARG A 530 20.00 -17.09 9.14
C ARG A 530 20.37 -15.94 8.19
N GLY A 531 21.61 -15.84 7.74
CA GLY A 531 22.13 -14.80 6.86
C GLY A 531 22.43 -13.54 7.60
#